data_1b8cafc012e7adb1efcc4153b570cd41
#
_entry.id   1b8cafc012e7adb1efcc4153b570cd41
#
_cell.length_a   1.000
_cell.length_b   1.000
_cell.length_c   1.000
_cell.angle_alpha   90.00
_cell.angle_beta   90.00
_cell.angle_gamma   90.00
#
_symmetry.space_group_name_H-M   'P 1'
#
loop_
_entity.id
_entity.type
_entity.pdbx_description
1 polymer ?
#
loop_
_entity_poly.entity_id
_entity_poly.type
_entity_poly.pdbx_seq_one_letter_code
_entity_poly.pdbx_strand_id
1 'polypeptide(L)'
;GGDGPGSPLRGPISEMSDWARSQGAPVLACDIPTGMGGPDCLRASRTLTFHSTKSGMSQEDCGAILVSDLPWPPEVQDCGPGDSQRYPSLEPRARKGDRGRLLVIGGGPYHGAPILSGLAAARSGCDLVHVAMPKKAASRCEWPNSIIPEELPDADFLTMSSAASIEAFTQSGRRPNSIVIG
;
A
#
# COMPACT_ATOMS: atom_id res chain seq x y z
N GLY A 1 21.53 -2.51 -5.36
CA GLY A 1 20.45 -2.84 -6.10
C GLY A 1 19.88 -1.80 -7.04
N GLY A 2 18.76 -2.13 -7.59
CA GLY A 2 17.91 -1.21 -8.36
C GLY A 2 16.83 -0.61 -7.48
N ASP A 3 16.02 0.28 -8.05
CA ASP A 3 14.91 0.96 -7.35
C ASP A 3 13.67 0.03 -7.16
N GLY A 4 13.85 -1.27 -7.33
CA GLY A 4 12.81 -2.31 -7.19
C GLY A 4 12.75 -3.25 -8.42
N PRO A 5 11.85 -4.26 -8.38
CA PRO A 5 11.62 -5.14 -9.52
C PRO A 5 11.28 -4.36 -10.80
N GLY A 6 11.85 -4.78 -11.92
CA GLY A 6 11.64 -4.12 -13.22
C GLY A 6 12.51 -2.89 -13.50
N SER A 7 13.27 -2.39 -12.53
CA SER A 7 14.17 -1.26 -12.75
C SER A 7 15.48 -1.68 -13.42
N PRO A 8 16.05 -0.83 -14.31
CA PRO A 8 17.35 -1.10 -14.92
C PRO A 8 18.46 -1.24 -13.86
N LEU A 9 19.39 -2.15 -14.10
CA LEU A 9 20.57 -2.30 -13.25
C LEU A 9 21.53 -1.13 -13.48
N ARG A 10 22.22 -0.71 -12.41
CA ARG A 10 23.13 0.45 -12.45
C ARG A 10 24.47 0.12 -11.82
N GLY A 11 25.49 0.85 -12.30
CA GLY A 11 26.85 0.81 -11.75
C GLY A 11 27.44 -0.60 -11.72
N PRO A 12 28.20 -0.94 -10.65
CA PRO A 12 28.91 -2.21 -10.58
C PRO A 12 28.03 -3.45 -10.69
N ILE A 13 26.74 -3.35 -10.30
CA ILE A 13 25.81 -4.49 -10.38
C ILE A 13 25.49 -4.84 -11.83
N SER A 14 25.33 -3.84 -12.71
CA SER A 14 25.17 -4.07 -14.14
C SER A 14 26.38 -4.78 -14.74
N GLU A 15 27.58 -4.25 -14.46
CA GLU A 15 28.84 -4.82 -14.94
C GLU A 15 29.05 -6.27 -14.44
N MET A 16 28.78 -6.51 -13.16
CA MET A 16 28.88 -7.87 -12.58
C MET A 16 27.87 -8.83 -13.19
N SER A 17 26.66 -8.37 -13.49
CA SER A 17 25.63 -9.18 -14.14
C SER A 17 26.00 -9.52 -15.57
N ASP A 18 26.61 -8.58 -16.31
CA ASP A 18 27.12 -8.80 -17.66
C ASP A 18 28.27 -9.80 -17.65
N TRP A 19 29.19 -9.64 -16.74
CA TRP A 19 30.27 -10.59 -16.53
C TRP A 19 29.74 -11.99 -16.21
N ALA A 20 28.79 -12.12 -15.29
CA ALA A 20 28.19 -13.40 -14.93
C ALA A 20 27.50 -14.08 -16.12
N ARG A 21 26.79 -13.32 -16.95
CA ARG A 21 26.20 -13.82 -18.20
C ARG A 21 27.26 -14.33 -19.17
N SER A 22 28.41 -13.63 -19.28
CA SER A 22 29.48 -14.02 -20.20
C SER A 22 30.14 -15.34 -19.84
N GLN A 23 30.03 -15.77 -18.58
CA GLN A 23 30.63 -17.03 -18.13
C GLN A 23 29.86 -18.28 -18.61
N GLY A 24 28.61 -18.17 -19.04
CA GLY A 24 27.78 -19.28 -19.46
C GLY A 24 27.48 -20.33 -18.39
N ALA A 25 27.77 -20.02 -17.14
CA ALA A 25 27.52 -20.90 -16.00
C ALA A 25 26.04 -20.80 -15.57
N PRO A 26 25.46 -21.90 -15.04
CA PRO A 26 24.13 -21.86 -14.48
C PRO A 26 24.07 -20.91 -13.27
N VAL A 27 23.06 -20.05 -13.24
CA VAL A 27 22.86 -19.07 -12.17
C VAL A 27 21.87 -19.62 -11.14
N LEU A 28 22.28 -19.64 -9.89
CA LEU A 28 21.40 -19.87 -8.73
C LEU A 28 21.10 -18.52 -8.09
N ALA A 29 19.85 -18.09 -8.13
CA ALA A 29 19.43 -16.88 -7.43
C ALA A 29 19.02 -17.19 -6.00
N CYS A 30 19.39 -16.28 -5.09
CA CYS A 30 19.00 -16.30 -3.70
C CYS A 30 17.94 -15.22 -3.48
N ASP A 31 16.74 -15.62 -3.08
CA ASP A 31 15.50 -14.88 -2.92
C ASP A 31 14.86 -14.48 -4.24
N ILE A 32 15.42 -13.59 -5.01
CA ILE A 32 14.99 -13.21 -6.37
C ILE A 32 16.20 -12.97 -7.27
N PRO A 33 16.09 -13.23 -8.58
CA PRO A 33 17.13 -12.89 -9.54
C PRO A 33 17.40 -11.39 -9.58
N THR A 34 18.67 -11.03 -9.73
CA THR A 34 19.06 -9.62 -9.87
C THR A 34 18.42 -9.03 -11.12
N GLY A 35 17.71 -7.92 -10.96
CA GLY A 35 16.99 -7.24 -12.04
C GLY A 35 15.70 -7.93 -12.48
N MET A 36 15.13 -8.83 -11.68
CA MET A 36 13.88 -9.55 -12.00
C MET A 36 12.79 -8.61 -12.51
N GLY A 37 12.12 -9.01 -13.59
CA GLY A 37 11.06 -8.22 -14.23
C GLY A 37 11.57 -7.07 -15.10
N GLY A 38 12.87 -6.84 -15.18
CA GLY A 38 13.50 -5.80 -16.00
C GLY A 38 14.25 -6.35 -17.21
N PRO A 39 14.66 -5.47 -18.15
CA PRO A 39 15.36 -5.88 -19.36
C PRO A 39 16.75 -6.48 -19.09
N ASP A 40 17.36 -6.09 -17.96
CA ASP A 40 18.72 -6.49 -17.57
C ASP A 40 18.72 -7.66 -16.58
N CYS A 41 17.61 -8.39 -16.45
CA CYS A 41 17.50 -9.50 -15.51
C CYS A 41 18.61 -10.52 -15.70
N LEU A 42 19.36 -10.84 -14.66
CA LEU A 42 20.26 -11.98 -14.63
C LEU A 42 19.44 -13.24 -14.40
N ARG A 43 18.92 -13.82 -15.50
CA ARG A 43 18.04 -14.98 -15.46
C ARG A 43 18.69 -16.14 -14.74
N ALA A 44 17.97 -16.73 -13.81
CA ALA A 44 18.44 -17.85 -13.03
C ALA A 44 17.99 -19.19 -13.63
N SER A 45 18.84 -20.19 -13.51
CA SER A 45 18.47 -21.59 -13.78
C SER A 45 17.57 -22.13 -12.67
N ARG A 46 17.82 -21.67 -11.46
CA ARG A 46 17.06 -21.98 -10.24
C ARG A 46 17.05 -20.78 -9.32
N THR A 47 15.94 -20.61 -8.60
CA THR A 47 15.80 -19.58 -7.56
C THR A 47 15.39 -20.25 -6.27
N LEU A 48 16.17 -20.06 -5.22
CA LEU A 48 15.80 -20.41 -3.84
C LEU A 48 15.21 -19.16 -3.18
N THR A 49 13.89 -19.11 -3.08
CA THR A 49 13.19 -18.02 -2.42
C THR A 49 12.75 -18.42 -1.01
N PHE A 50 12.59 -17.46 -0.12
CA PHE A 50 12.34 -17.72 1.30
C PHE A 50 10.89 -17.46 1.64
N HIS A 51 10.32 -18.32 2.49
CA HIS A 51 8.98 -18.24 3.07
C HIS A 51 7.84 -18.40 2.05
N SER A 52 7.83 -17.63 0.98
CA SER A 52 6.81 -17.69 -0.09
C SER A 52 7.37 -17.16 -1.41
N THR A 53 6.71 -17.49 -2.51
CA THR A 53 6.98 -16.87 -3.81
C THR A 53 6.69 -15.36 -3.75
N LYS A 54 7.50 -14.56 -4.46
CA LYS A 54 7.33 -13.10 -4.53
C LYS A 54 6.49 -12.73 -5.76
N SER A 55 5.77 -11.64 -5.65
CA SER A 55 5.04 -11.10 -6.78
C SER A 55 5.98 -10.80 -7.95
N GLY A 56 5.58 -11.18 -9.16
CA GLY A 56 6.38 -10.98 -10.37
C GLY A 56 7.41 -12.07 -10.67
N MET A 57 7.56 -13.10 -9.82
CA MET A 57 8.39 -14.25 -10.14
C MET A 57 7.80 -15.01 -11.34
N SER A 58 8.60 -15.14 -12.40
CA SER A 58 8.26 -15.91 -13.60
C SER A 58 9.24 -17.06 -13.80
N GLN A 59 8.83 -18.09 -14.51
CA GLN A 59 9.73 -19.18 -14.87
C GLN A 59 10.85 -18.70 -15.81
N GLU A 60 10.58 -17.66 -16.60
CA GLU A 60 11.57 -17.08 -17.51
C GLU A 60 12.74 -16.45 -16.76
N ASP A 61 12.46 -15.67 -15.72
CA ASP A 61 13.49 -14.98 -14.93
C ASP A 61 14.10 -15.88 -13.86
N CYS A 62 13.28 -16.69 -13.20
CA CYS A 62 13.62 -17.41 -11.98
C CYS A 62 14.05 -18.86 -12.21
N GLY A 63 13.77 -19.44 -13.39
CA GLY A 63 13.95 -20.87 -13.63
C GLY A 63 13.09 -21.72 -12.68
N ALA A 64 13.64 -22.83 -12.20
CA ALA A 64 12.95 -23.66 -11.21
C ALA A 64 12.93 -22.95 -9.84
N ILE A 65 11.74 -22.61 -9.36
CA ILE A 65 11.55 -21.93 -8.09
C ILE A 65 11.42 -22.95 -6.97
N LEU A 66 12.29 -22.84 -5.97
CA LEU A 66 12.27 -23.60 -4.73
C LEU A 66 11.95 -22.64 -3.58
N VAL A 67 10.91 -22.94 -2.82
CA VAL A 67 10.57 -22.18 -1.62
C VAL A 67 11.22 -22.86 -0.43
N SER A 68 12.06 -22.13 0.29
CA SER A 68 12.63 -22.58 1.56
C SER A 68 11.82 -22.00 2.70
N ASP A 69 11.31 -22.86 3.56
CA ASP A 69 10.67 -22.43 4.79
C ASP A 69 11.73 -21.77 5.70
N LEU A 70 11.35 -20.63 6.26
CA LEU A 70 12.10 -20.03 7.36
C LEU A 70 11.49 -20.54 8.67
N PRO A 71 12.32 -20.84 9.67
CA PRO A 71 11.83 -21.34 10.96
C PRO A 71 11.23 -20.20 11.78
N TRP A 72 10.21 -19.54 11.20
CA TRP A 72 9.46 -18.53 11.91
C TRP A 72 8.54 -19.18 12.94
N PRO A 73 8.49 -18.68 14.17
CA PRO A 73 7.44 -19.05 15.09
C PRO A 73 6.06 -18.80 14.47
N PRO A 74 5.06 -19.67 14.70
CA PRO A 74 3.70 -19.48 14.17
C PRO A 74 3.11 -18.10 14.49
N GLU A 75 3.49 -17.53 15.61
CA GLU A 75 3.06 -16.21 16.09
C GLU A 75 3.49 -15.04 15.18
N VAL A 76 4.46 -15.26 14.28
CA VAL A 76 4.87 -14.24 13.30
C VAL A 76 3.85 -14.12 12.16
N GLN A 77 3.06 -15.15 11.90
CA GLN A 77 2.05 -15.17 10.84
C GLN A 77 0.71 -14.57 11.28
N ASP A 78 0.47 -14.49 12.57
CA ASP A 78 -0.76 -13.98 13.16
C ASP A 78 -0.50 -12.70 13.95
N CYS A 79 -1.48 -11.80 13.97
CA CYS A 79 -1.43 -10.64 14.86
C CYS A 79 -1.44 -11.10 16.32
N GLY A 80 -0.50 -10.60 17.10
CA GLY A 80 -0.32 -10.99 18.48
C GLY A 80 -0.21 -9.80 19.46
N PRO A 81 -0.09 -10.08 20.75
CA PRO A 81 0.05 -9.03 21.78
C PRO A 81 1.21 -8.07 21.53
N GLY A 82 2.28 -8.53 20.85
CA GLY A 82 3.43 -7.70 20.48
C GLY A 82 3.10 -6.58 19.50
N ASP A 83 2.09 -6.78 18.65
CA ASP A 83 1.67 -5.77 17.68
C ASP A 83 0.99 -4.59 18.36
N SER A 84 0.32 -4.83 19.48
CA SER A 84 -0.32 -3.77 20.28
C SER A 84 0.70 -2.81 20.91
N GLN A 85 1.95 -3.22 21.10
CA GLN A 85 3.00 -2.35 21.62
C GLN A 85 3.39 -1.23 20.65
N ARG A 86 3.11 -1.41 19.36
CA ARG A 86 3.32 -0.38 18.33
C ARG A 86 2.13 0.56 18.17
N TYR A 87 1.02 0.26 18.83
CA TYR A 87 -0.14 1.14 18.83
C TYR A 87 0.20 2.40 19.64
N PRO A 88 -0.03 3.60 19.08
CA PRO A 88 0.29 4.83 19.77
C PRO A 88 -0.44 4.90 21.13
N SER A 89 0.29 5.20 22.19
CA SER A 89 -0.32 5.46 23.48
C SER A 89 -1.21 6.69 23.41
N LEU A 90 -2.36 6.63 24.11
CA LEU A 90 -3.28 7.75 24.20
C LEU A 90 -2.68 8.79 25.15
N GLU A 91 -2.30 9.96 24.62
CA GLU A 91 -1.89 11.09 25.43
C GLU A 91 -3.08 11.59 26.27
N PRO A 92 -2.96 11.65 27.63
CA PRO A 92 -4.07 12.04 28.50
C PRO A 92 -4.61 13.45 28.22
N ARG A 93 -3.79 14.31 27.63
CA ARG A 93 -4.14 15.71 27.31
C ARG A 93 -4.38 15.93 25.81
N ALA A 94 -4.51 14.85 25.03
CA ALA A 94 -4.76 14.94 23.60
C ALA A 94 -6.05 15.72 23.32
N ARG A 95 -5.97 16.62 22.35
CA ARG A 95 -7.09 17.42 21.85
C ARG A 95 -7.64 16.77 20.57
N LYS A 96 -8.82 17.21 20.18
CA LYS A 96 -9.46 16.76 18.94
C LYS A 96 -8.56 17.01 17.72
N GLY A 97 -8.19 15.93 17.02
CA GLY A 97 -7.30 15.92 15.87
C GLY A 97 -5.86 15.46 16.17
N ASP A 98 -5.45 15.35 17.44
CA ASP A 98 -4.10 14.88 17.81
C ASP A 98 -3.92 13.39 17.56
N ARG A 99 -5.03 12.61 17.60
CA ARG A 99 -5.04 11.17 17.35
C ARG A 99 -5.23 10.82 15.88
N GLY A 100 -5.10 11.78 15.01
CA GLY A 100 -5.16 11.60 13.57
C GLY A 100 -6.40 12.21 12.92
N ARG A 101 -6.19 12.60 11.67
CA ARG A 101 -7.19 13.16 10.76
C ARG A 101 -7.12 12.39 9.49
N LEU A 102 -8.18 11.69 9.14
CA LEU A 102 -8.26 10.88 7.93
C LEU A 102 -9.21 11.53 6.93
N LEU A 103 -8.81 11.52 5.66
CA LEU A 103 -9.69 11.77 4.54
C LEU A 103 -9.86 10.49 3.73
N VAL A 104 -11.07 9.99 3.64
CA VAL A 104 -11.45 8.91 2.72
C VAL A 104 -12.07 9.54 1.48
N ILE A 105 -11.59 9.19 0.31
CA ILE A 105 -12.10 9.65 -0.98
C ILE A 105 -12.58 8.42 -1.72
N GLY A 106 -13.85 8.37 -2.08
CA GLY A 106 -14.37 7.20 -2.77
C GLY A 106 -15.86 7.30 -3.02
N GLY A 107 -16.44 6.20 -3.45
CA GLY A 107 -17.84 6.14 -3.79
C GLY A 107 -18.13 6.55 -5.24
N GLY A 108 -19.37 6.26 -5.64
CA GLY A 108 -19.88 6.46 -6.98
C GLY A 108 -21.34 6.06 -6.97
N PRO A 109 -21.76 5.04 -7.75
CA PRO A 109 -23.11 4.49 -7.65
C PRO A 109 -23.39 3.88 -6.27
N TYR A 110 -22.33 3.46 -5.59
CA TYR A 110 -22.38 2.86 -4.24
C TYR A 110 -21.57 3.71 -3.25
N HIS A 111 -22.02 3.74 -2.00
CA HIS A 111 -21.40 4.52 -0.92
C HIS A 111 -20.91 3.67 0.26
N GLY A 112 -21.07 2.35 0.21
CA GLY A 112 -20.79 1.47 1.35
C GLY A 112 -19.31 1.41 1.71
N ALA A 113 -18.42 1.22 0.74
CA ALA A 113 -16.99 1.06 0.99
C ALA A 113 -16.33 2.28 1.68
N PRO A 114 -16.55 3.53 1.21
CA PRO A 114 -16.01 4.70 1.91
C PRO A 114 -16.51 4.84 3.34
N ILE A 115 -17.79 4.54 3.58
CA ILE A 115 -18.38 4.58 4.93
C ILE A 115 -17.75 3.51 5.83
N LEU A 116 -17.59 2.28 5.33
CA LEU A 116 -16.95 1.20 6.10
C LEU A 116 -15.49 1.55 6.43
N SER A 117 -14.75 2.12 5.49
CA SER A 117 -13.37 2.59 5.72
C SER A 117 -13.33 3.68 6.78
N GLY A 118 -14.23 4.64 6.71
CA GLY A 118 -14.34 5.70 7.69
C GLY A 118 -14.70 5.18 9.09
N LEU A 119 -15.66 4.26 9.18
CA LEU A 119 -16.04 3.62 10.45
C LEU A 119 -14.90 2.81 11.05
N ALA A 120 -14.15 2.08 10.24
CA ALA A 120 -12.97 1.35 10.69
C ALA A 120 -11.93 2.30 11.30
N ALA A 121 -11.64 3.41 10.63
CA ALA A 121 -10.72 4.42 11.14
C ALA A 121 -11.19 5.04 12.47
N ALA A 122 -12.46 5.40 12.56
CA ALA A 122 -13.03 5.93 13.80
C ALA A 122 -12.93 4.94 14.97
N ARG A 123 -13.21 3.65 14.70
CA ARG A 123 -13.07 2.57 15.70
C ARG A 123 -11.62 2.29 16.08
N SER A 124 -10.68 2.54 15.17
CA SER A 124 -9.24 2.43 15.46
C SER A 124 -8.68 3.62 16.24
N GLY A 125 -9.51 4.59 16.61
CA GLY A 125 -9.13 5.72 17.46
C GLY A 125 -8.79 7.01 16.71
N CYS A 126 -9.05 7.09 15.40
CA CYS A 126 -8.89 8.33 14.66
C CYS A 126 -9.92 9.39 15.13
N ASP A 127 -9.47 10.58 15.47
CA ASP A 127 -10.31 11.65 16.03
C ASP A 127 -11.23 12.31 15.00
N LEU A 128 -10.74 12.52 13.81
CA LEU A 128 -11.44 13.22 12.74
C LEU A 128 -11.40 12.39 11.48
N VAL A 129 -12.55 11.90 11.07
CA VAL A 129 -12.71 11.10 9.85
C VAL A 129 -13.61 11.84 8.89
N HIS A 130 -13.05 12.33 7.81
CA HIS A 130 -13.76 12.94 6.71
C HIS A 130 -13.95 11.91 5.60
N VAL A 131 -15.16 11.84 5.04
CA VAL A 131 -15.44 10.97 3.90
C VAL A 131 -15.99 11.83 2.76
N ALA A 132 -15.21 11.93 1.70
CA ALA A 132 -15.53 12.70 0.51
C ALA A 132 -16.10 11.79 -0.58
N MET A 133 -17.31 12.09 -1.03
CA MET A 133 -18.04 11.31 -2.03
C MET A 133 -18.70 12.19 -3.08
N PRO A 134 -18.92 11.66 -4.29
CA PRO A 134 -19.78 12.31 -5.29
C PRO A 134 -21.16 12.64 -4.72
N LYS A 135 -21.74 13.73 -5.18
CA LYS A 135 -22.98 14.33 -4.66
C LYS A 135 -24.12 13.34 -4.48
N LYS A 136 -24.40 12.50 -5.49
CA LYS A 136 -25.50 11.53 -5.43
C LYS A 136 -25.24 10.40 -4.45
N ALA A 137 -23.98 9.99 -4.27
CA ALA A 137 -23.62 9.00 -3.26
C ALA A 137 -23.79 9.59 -1.86
N ALA A 138 -23.29 10.81 -1.66
CA ALA A 138 -23.38 11.53 -0.39
C ALA A 138 -24.82 11.78 0.03
N SER A 139 -25.71 12.18 -0.91
CA SER A 139 -27.11 12.50 -0.62
C SER A 139 -27.97 11.28 -0.25
N ARG A 140 -27.55 10.07 -0.65
CA ARG A 140 -28.26 8.81 -0.34
C ARG A 140 -27.76 8.14 0.93
N CYS A 141 -26.68 8.66 1.52
CA CYS A 141 -26.04 8.06 2.67
C CYS A 141 -26.69 8.53 3.97
N GLU A 142 -27.02 7.60 4.85
CA GLU A 142 -27.26 7.91 6.26
C GLU A 142 -25.89 7.99 6.97
N TRP A 143 -25.48 9.22 7.26
CA TRP A 143 -24.15 9.49 7.79
C TRP A 143 -24.02 9.10 9.25
N PRO A 144 -23.08 8.21 9.61
CA PRO A 144 -22.77 7.92 11.00
C PRO A 144 -22.22 9.17 11.73
N ASN A 145 -22.58 9.35 12.98
CA ASN A 145 -22.17 10.52 13.79
C ASN A 145 -20.64 10.66 13.97
N SER A 146 -19.88 9.58 13.74
CA SER A 146 -18.42 9.58 13.81
C SER A 146 -17.73 10.00 12.51
N ILE A 147 -18.50 10.25 11.45
CA ILE A 147 -17.99 10.63 10.13
C ILE A 147 -18.41 12.05 9.81
N ILE A 148 -17.49 12.81 9.25
CA ILE A 148 -17.75 14.16 8.74
C ILE A 148 -17.90 14.05 7.23
N PRO A 149 -19.10 14.32 6.67
CA PRO A 149 -19.34 14.26 5.24
C PRO A 149 -18.66 15.42 4.50
N GLU A 150 -18.04 15.09 3.36
CA GLU A 150 -17.53 16.06 2.41
C GLU A 150 -18.14 15.75 1.03
N GLU A 151 -19.03 16.61 0.58
CA GLU A 151 -19.69 16.46 -0.73
C GLU A 151 -18.77 16.97 -1.84
N LEU A 152 -18.44 16.11 -2.80
CA LEU A 152 -17.65 16.47 -3.97
C LEU A 152 -18.57 16.99 -5.11
N PRO A 153 -18.06 17.86 -5.99
CA PRO A 153 -18.87 18.46 -7.07
C PRO A 153 -19.35 17.46 -8.13
N ASP A 154 -18.67 16.33 -8.26
CA ASP A 154 -19.06 15.27 -9.19
C ASP A 154 -20.44 14.70 -8.86
N ALA A 155 -21.24 14.41 -9.89
CA ALA A 155 -22.58 13.90 -9.69
C ALA A 155 -22.59 12.41 -9.28
N ASP A 156 -22.01 11.55 -10.10
CA ASP A 156 -22.13 10.08 -9.99
C ASP A 156 -20.81 9.36 -9.69
N PHE A 157 -19.72 9.79 -10.32
CA PHE A 157 -18.41 9.16 -10.24
C PHE A 157 -17.35 10.21 -9.94
N LEU A 158 -16.27 9.80 -9.26
CA LEU A 158 -15.10 10.65 -9.09
C LEU A 158 -14.46 10.95 -10.45
N THR A 159 -14.24 12.22 -10.72
CA THR A 159 -13.52 12.70 -11.89
C THR A 159 -12.49 13.76 -11.50
N MET A 160 -11.73 14.24 -12.45
CA MET A 160 -10.79 15.33 -12.22
C MET A 160 -11.46 16.64 -11.79
N SER A 161 -12.76 16.79 -11.95
CA SER A 161 -13.49 17.98 -11.47
C SER A 161 -13.45 18.09 -9.94
N SER A 162 -13.35 16.98 -9.22
CA SER A 162 -13.19 16.97 -7.75
C SER A 162 -11.78 17.26 -7.28
N ALA A 163 -10.77 17.23 -8.16
CA ALA A 163 -9.36 17.37 -7.76
C ALA A 163 -9.10 18.70 -7.02
N ALA A 164 -9.63 19.81 -7.53
CA ALA A 164 -9.44 21.12 -6.89
C ALA A 164 -10.09 21.19 -5.48
N SER A 165 -11.25 20.56 -5.29
CA SER A 165 -11.90 20.49 -3.98
C SER A 165 -11.12 19.66 -2.98
N ILE A 166 -10.56 18.53 -3.43
CA ILE A 166 -9.71 17.65 -2.62
C ILE A 166 -8.41 18.38 -2.26
N GLU A 167 -7.78 19.04 -3.22
CA GLU A 167 -6.57 19.83 -2.99
C GLU A 167 -6.82 20.95 -1.97
N ALA A 168 -7.87 21.73 -2.16
CA ALA A 168 -8.26 22.79 -1.23
C ALA A 168 -8.50 22.25 0.19
N PHE A 169 -9.12 21.07 0.31
CA PHE A 169 -9.30 20.41 1.60
C PHE A 169 -7.95 20.06 2.25
N THR A 170 -7.01 19.49 1.48
CA THR A 170 -5.69 19.09 1.99
C THR A 170 -4.82 20.28 2.41
N GLN A 171 -5.07 21.45 1.87
CA GLN A 171 -4.37 22.70 2.19
C GLN A 171 -5.06 23.52 3.29
N SER A 172 -6.26 23.13 3.69
CA SER A 172 -7.03 23.81 4.72
C SER A 172 -6.47 23.60 6.12
N GLY A 173 -6.96 24.36 7.12
CA GLY A 173 -6.65 24.12 8.53
C GLY A 173 -7.11 22.74 9.05
N ARG A 174 -7.88 22.01 8.25
CA ARG A 174 -8.34 20.63 8.51
C ARG A 174 -7.47 19.57 7.83
N ARG A 175 -6.26 19.93 7.42
CA ARG A 175 -5.33 19.06 6.68
C ARG A 175 -5.31 17.65 7.27
N PRO A 176 -5.55 16.60 6.46
CA PRO A 176 -5.47 15.22 6.92
C PRO A 176 -4.02 14.79 7.13
N ASN A 177 -3.82 13.86 8.06
CA ASN A 177 -2.54 13.17 8.26
C ASN A 177 -2.40 11.98 7.32
N SER A 178 -3.54 11.41 6.91
CA SER A 178 -3.60 10.25 6.02
C SER A 178 -4.78 10.38 5.06
N ILE A 179 -4.63 9.78 3.88
CA ILE A 179 -5.68 9.73 2.85
C ILE A 179 -5.85 8.28 2.41
N VAL A 180 -7.11 7.86 2.28
CA VAL A 180 -7.51 6.58 1.65
C VAL A 180 -8.29 6.92 0.40
N ILE A 181 -7.94 6.29 -0.72
CA ILE A 181 -8.62 6.46 -2.02
C ILE A 181 -9.07 5.07 -2.50
N GLY A 182 -10.36 4.96 -2.90
CA GLY A 182 -10.94 3.71 -3.42
C GLY A 182 -12.33 3.84 -4.01
#